data_74e0382ae91bb02987a7f2f551bc2846
#
_entry.id   74e0382ae91bb02987a7f2f551bc2846
#
_cell.length_a   1.000
_cell.length_b   1.000
_cell.length_c   1.000
_cell.angle_alpha   90.00
_cell.angle_beta   90.00
_cell.angle_gamma   90.00
#
_symmetry.space_group_name_H-M   'P 1'
#
loop_
_entity.id
_entity.type
_entity.pdbx_description
1 polymer ?
#
loop_
_entity_poly.entity_id
_entity_poly.type
_entity_poly.pdbx_seq_one_letter_code
_entity_poly.pdbx_strand_id
1 'polypeptide(L)'
;MKIAKLFISSVLLAALALSGCSPQDAAKPAAPAKQAVSVDVVAAQAKGFAVGAVMSANTVFVFFDPQCPHCGHLWEAAAPLQKKLKFVWIPVGWVNASSTPQAAALLTAASPAALMSEHEALLAGGKGGLSASSSIAPDVAQTIKTNTALLTSFGAESVPFIVAKNLKTGQTVSREGALETAALAEFLGLDAP
;
A
#
# COMPACT_ATOMS: atom_id res chain seq x y z
N MET A 1 65.29 20.07 77.15
CA MET A 1 66.41 20.55 76.31
C MET A 1 66.18 19.94 74.89
N LYS A 2 66.16 20.77 73.88
CA LYS A 2 66.18 20.52 72.41
C LYS A 2 64.85 20.04 71.76
N ILE A 3 64.32 21.02 71.08
CA ILE A 3 63.22 21.13 70.14
C ILE A 3 63.61 20.43 68.84
N ALA A 4 62.75 19.62 68.30
CA ALA A 4 62.82 19.18 66.91
C ALA A 4 61.50 19.51 66.19
N LYS A 5 61.62 20.36 65.18
CA LYS A 5 60.53 20.85 64.38
C LYS A 5 60.16 19.79 63.33
N LEU A 6 58.86 19.44 63.24
CA LEU A 6 58.33 18.54 62.26
C LEU A 6 57.69 19.38 61.15
N PHE A 7 58.22 19.29 59.94
CA PHE A 7 57.62 19.87 58.72
C PHE A 7 56.60 18.89 58.16
N ILE A 8 55.34 19.31 58.12
CA ILE A 8 54.29 18.56 57.46
C ILE A 8 54.20 19.10 56.04
N SER A 9 54.60 18.28 55.11
CA SER A 9 54.47 18.56 53.68
C SER A 9 53.10 18.01 53.15
N SER A 10 52.18 18.90 52.84
CA SER A 10 50.88 18.55 52.26
C SER A 10 51.04 18.24 50.77
N VAL A 11 50.84 16.97 50.40
CA VAL A 11 50.74 16.55 49.02
C VAL A 11 49.25 16.62 48.59
N LEU A 12 48.97 17.58 47.71
CA LEU A 12 47.66 17.77 47.15
C LEU A 12 47.49 16.78 45.92
N LEU A 13 46.72 15.70 46.10
CA LEU A 13 46.36 14.81 44.99
C LEU A 13 45.22 15.44 44.20
N ALA A 14 45.53 15.92 43.00
CA ALA A 14 44.54 16.32 42.03
C ALA A 14 44.00 15.08 41.32
N ALA A 15 42.74 14.68 41.62
CA ALA A 15 42.03 13.65 40.90
C ALA A 15 41.47 14.25 39.58
N LEU A 16 42.06 13.93 38.45
CA LEU A 16 41.46 14.19 37.13
C LEU A 16 40.31 13.20 36.91
N ALA A 17 39.08 13.69 36.98
CA ALA A 17 37.91 12.97 36.52
C ALA A 17 37.90 13.01 34.98
N LEU A 18 38.28 11.92 34.32
CA LEU A 18 38.04 11.72 32.87
C LEU A 18 36.55 11.42 32.69
N SER A 19 35.78 12.44 32.30
CA SER A 19 34.43 12.29 31.81
C SER A 19 34.49 11.61 30.45
N GLY A 20 34.34 10.29 30.42
CA GLY A 20 34.18 9.54 29.18
C GLY A 20 32.87 9.92 28.52
N CYS A 21 32.91 10.69 27.41
CA CYS A 21 31.82 10.79 26.47
C CYS A 21 31.66 9.43 25.81
N SER A 22 30.68 8.64 26.24
CA SER A 22 30.20 7.51 25.48
C SER A 22 29.58 8.05 24.17
N PRO A 23 29.96 7.53 22.98
CA PRO A 23 29.22 7.84 21.77
C PRO A 23 27.80 7.37 21.99
N GLN A 24 26.87 8.32 21.95
CA GLN A 24 25.45 8.06 21.99
C GLN A 24 25.15 7.31 20.69
N ASP A 25 24.83 6.03 20.78
CA ASP A 25 24.34 5.25 19.66
C ASP A 25 23.21 6.04 19.01
N ALA A 26 23.47 6.54 17.79
CA ALA A 26 22.47 7.22 17.00
C ALA A 26 21.35 6.21 16.78
N ALA A 27 20.24 6.39 17.48
CA ALA A 27 19.06 5.55 17.32
C ALA A 27 18.72 5.51 15.84
N LYS A 28 18.82 4.33 15.24
CA LYS A 28 18.37 4.06 13.87
C LYS A 28 16.96 4.62 13.75
N PRO A 29 16.66 5.45 12.73
CA PRO A 29 15.32 5.99 12.57
C PRO A 29 14.31 4.83 12.61
N ALA A 30 13.36 4.91 13.53
CA ALA A 30 12.28 3.92 13.60
C ALA A 30 11.58 3.91 12.25
N ALA A 31 11.36 2.72 11.68
CA ALA A 31 10.57 2.59 10.48
C ALA A 31 9.21 3.26 10.72
N PRO A 32 8.66 4.02 9.75
CA PRO A 32 7.39 4.68 9.92
C PRO A 32 6.33 3.66 10.35
N ALA A 33 5.58 3.99 11.38
CA ALA A 33 4.52 3.11 11.89
C ALA A 33 3.51 2.84 10.75
N LYS A 34 3.14 1.57 10.56
CA LYS A 34 2.15 1.20 9.55
C LYS A 34 0.83 1.91 9.84
N GLN A 35 0.24 2.53 8.82
CA GLN A 35 -1.08 3.16 8.94
C GLN A 35 -2.16 2.07 9.08
N ALA A 36 -3.12 2.28 9.96
CA ALA A 36 -4.25 1.37 10.06
C ALA A 36 -5.07 1.37 8.76
N VAL A 37 -5.39 0.18 8.26
CA VAL A 37 -6.23 0.03 7.06
C VAL A 37 -7.65 0.44 7.38
N SER A 38 -8.20 1.38 6.63
CA SER A 38 -9.57 1.88 6.80
C SER A 38 -10.22 2.15 5.43
N VAL A 39 -11.46 1.72 5.28
CA VAL A 39 -12.29 2.02 4.11
C VAL A 39 -12.39 3.53 3.90
N ASP A 40 -12.56 4.30 4.98
CA ASP A 40 -12.72 5.76 4.91
C ASP A 40 -11.43 6.45 4.45
N VAL A 41 -10.27 5.96 4.90
CA VAL A 41 -8.96 6.44 4.47
C VAL A 41 -8.76 6.17 2.98
N VAL A 42 -9.05 4.96 2.52
CA VAL A 42 -8.93 4.61 1.09
C VAL A 42 -9.88 5.46 0.25
N ALA A 43 -11.13 5.61 0.66
CA ALA A 43 -12.12 6.42 -0.05
C ALA A 43 -11.72 7.90 -0.17
N ALA A 44 -11.08 8.45 0.86
CA ALA A 44 -10.65 9.86 0.88
C ALA A 44 -9.37 10.11 0.06
N GLN A 45 -8.43 9.18 0.05
CA GLN A 45 -7.07 9.43 -0.45
C GLN A 45 -6.77 8.76 -1.78
N ALA A 46 -7.34 7.59 -2.06
CA ALA A 46 -7.08 6.87 -3.30
C ALA A 46 -7.98 7.33 -4.44
N LYS A 47 -7.48 7.20 -5.67
CA LYS A 47 -8.23 7.42 -6.89
C LYS A 47 -8.17 6.18 -7.78
N GLY A 48 -9.33 5.79 -8.26
CA GLY A 48 -9.48 4.62 -9.14
C GLY A 48 -10.74 4.74 -9.99
N PHE A 49 -11.07 3.69 -10.70
CA PHE A 49 -12.29 3.62 -11.50
C PHE A 49 -13.28 2.60 -10.91
N ALA A 50 -14.55 2.94 -10.98
CA ALA A 50 -15.61 2.11 -10.42
C ALA A 50 -16.17 1.14 -11.46
N VAL A 51 -16.47 -0.08 -11.02
CA VAL A 51 -17.05 -1.15 -11.83
C VAL A 51 -18.16 -1.84 -11.05
N GLY A 52 -19.18 -2.31 -11.76
CA GLY A 52 -20.27 -3.07 -11.18
C GLY A 52 -21.44 -2.20 -10.72
N ALA A 53 -22.02 -2.48 -9.57
CA ALA A 53 -23.17 -1.75 -9.02
C ALA A 53 -22.72 -0.40 -8.47
N VAL A 54 -22.40 0.56 -9.35
CA VAL A 54 -21.77 1.86 -9.00
C VAL A 54 -22.60 2.68 -8.00
N MET A 55 -23.91 2.47 -7.93
CA MET A 55 -24.80 3.10 -6.97
C MET A 55 -24.90 2.35 -5.64
N SER A 56 -24.23 1.20 -5.51
CA SER A 56 -24.21 0.44 -4.25
C SER A 56 -23.42 1.19 -3.18
N ALA A 57 -23.95 1.21 -1.95
CA ALA A 57 -23.22 1.69 -0.79
C ALA A 57 -22.07 0.72 -0.40
N ASN A 58 -22.17 -0.54 -0.82
CA ASN A 58 -21.19 -1.58 -0.52
C ASN A 58 -20.03 -1.50 -1.50
N THR A 59 -18.97 -0.83 -1.09
CA THR A 59 -17.78 -0.60 -1.92
C THR A 59 -16.63 -1.52 -1.51
N VAL A 60 -16.02 -2.16 -2.50
CA VAL A 60 -14.79 -2.94 -2.39
C VAL A 60 -13.69 -2.16 -3.10
N PHE A 61 -12.64 -1.82 -2.39
CA PHE A 61 -11.45 -1.17 -2.95
C PHE A 61 -10.39 -2.22 -3.25
N VAL A 62 -9.81 -2.16 -4.43
CA VAL A 62 -8.77 -3.08 -4.87
C VAL A 62 -7.58 -2.29 -5.39
N PHE A 63 -6.49 -2.28 -4.66
CA PHE A 63 -5.21 -1.80 -5.19
C PHE A 63 -4.64 -2.90 -6.09
N PHE A 64 -4.28 -2.54 -7.30
CA PHE A 64 -3.76 -3.47 -8.29
C PHE A 64 -2.63 -2.85 -9.09
N ASP A 65 -1.69 -3.66 -9.53
CA ASP A 65 -0.70 -3.25 -10.52
C ASP A 65 -1.04 -3.87 -11.86
N PRO A 66 -1.07 -3.08 -12.96
CA PRO A 66 -1.39 -3.61 -14.29
C PRO A 66 -0.47 -4.75 -14.78
N GLN A 67 0.71 -4.88 -14.22
CA GLN A 67 1.65 -5.94 -14.60
C GLN A 67 1.60 -7.16 -13.66
N CYS A 68 0.61 -7.21 -12.76
CA CYS A 68 0.47 -8.30 -11.79
C CYS A 68 -0.54 -9.35 -12.27
N PRO A 69 -0.14 -10.59 -12.62
CA PRO A 69 -1.07 -11.63 -13.10
C PRO A 69 -2.16 -11.99 -12.08
N HIS A 70 -1.84 -11.95 -10.77
CA HIS A 70 -2.82 -12.21 -9.72
C HIS A 70 -3.91 -11.14 -9.64
N CYS A 71 -3.65 -9.92 -10.12
CA CYS A 71 -4.66 -8.88 -10.23
C CYS A 71 -5.68 -9.22 -11.31
N GLY A 72 -5.25 -9.78 -12.44
CA GLY A 72 -6.13 -10.31 -13.47
C GLY A 72 -7.03 -11.45 -12.99
N HIS A 73 -6.47 -12.39 -12.23
CA HIS A 73 -7.27 -13.45 -11.60
C HIS A 73 -8.35 -12.88 -10.68
N LEU A 74 -8.03 -11.86 -9.88
CA LEU A 74 -9.03 -11.21 -9.02
C LEU A 74 -10.04 -10.42 -9.84
N TRP A 75 -9.65 -9.82 -10.98
CA TRP A 75 -10.57 -9.13 -11.89
C TRP A 75 -11.67 -10.08 -12.39
N GLU A 76 -11.28 -11.26 -12.84
CA GLU A 76 -12.21 -12.30 -13.30
C GLU A 76 -13.07 -12.83 -12.15
N ALA A 77 -12.47 -13.13 -11.00
CA ALA A 77 -13.17 -13.64 -9.82
C ALA A 77 -14.20 -12.65 -9.26
N ALA A 78 -13.96 -11.34 -9.41
CA ALA A 78 -14.87 -10.29 -8.95
C ALA A 78 -16.07 -10.10 -9.87
N ALA A 79 -16.00 -10.48 -11.17
CA ALA A 79 -17.03 -10.22 -12.15
C ALA A 79 -18.45 -10.70 -11.76
N PRO A 80 -18.66 -11.92 -11.22
CA PRO A 80 -19.99 -12.36 -10.77
C PRO A 80 -20.57 -11.52 -9.64
N LEU A 81 -19.72 -10.91 -8.78
CA LEU A 81 -20.12 -10.12 -7.62
C LEU A 81 -20.46 -8.67 -7.96
N GLN A 82 -20.08 -8.20 -9.13
CA GLN A 82 -20.32 -6.82 -9.61
C GLN A 82 -21.80 -6.47 -9.74
N LYS A 83 -22.70 -7.46 -9.82
CA LYS A 83 -24.16 -7.22 -9.81
C LYS A 83 -24.66 -6.70 -8.44
N LYS A 84 -23.95 -6.99 -7.37
CA LYS A 84 -24.32 -6.66 -5.99
C LYS A 84 -23.43 -5.59 -5.35
N LEU A 85 -22.16 -5.51 -5.78
CA LEU A 85 -21.13 -4.68 -5.19
C LEU A 85 -20.57 -3.66 -6.17
N LYS A 86 -20.14 -2.53 -5.64
CA LYS A 86 -19.30 -1.58 -6.35
C LYS A 86 -17.84 -1.91 -6.06
N PHE A 87 -17.08 -2.22 -7.10
CA PHE A 87 -15.63 -2.32 -7.01
C PHE A 87 -14.98 -1.01 -7.45
N VAL A 88 -14.03 -0.52 -6.69
CA VAL A 88 -13.15 0.60 -7.08
C VAL A 88 -11.75 0.04 -7.26
N TRP A 89 -11.32 -0.03 -8.52
CA TRP A 89 -10.00 -0.50 -8.90
C TRP A 89 -9.02 0.67 -8.87
N ILE A 90 -8.01 0.58 -8.02
CA ILE A 90 -7.05 1.63 -7.69
C ILE A 90 -5.69 1.21 -8.23
N PRO A 91 -5.26 1.74 -9.39
CA PRO A 91 -3.99 1.33 -9.96
C PRO A 91 -2.80 1.91 -9.22
N VAL A 92 -1.76 1.10 -9.08
CA VAL A 92 -0.45 1.46 -8.53
C VAL A 92 0.65 1.19 -9.55
N GLY A 93 1.83 1.77 -9.36
CA GLY A 93 3.02 1.53 -10.19
C GLY A 93 4.10 0.87 -9.35
N TRP A 94 4.09 -0.46 -9.28
CA TRP A 94 4.93 -1.20 -8.34
C TRP A 94 5.78 -2.28 -8.98
N VAL A 95 5.23 -3.04 -9.95
CA VAL A 95 5.87 -4.27 -10.44
C VAL A 95 7.04 -3.98 -11.39
N ASN A 96 6.82 -3.14 -12.41
CA ASN A 96 7.86 -2.82 -13.38
C ASN A 96 7.64 -1.45 -14.09
N ALA A 97 8.50 -1.14 -15.05
CA ALA A 97 8.45 0.14 -15.76
C ALA A 97 7.17 0.36 -16.59
N SER A 98 6.45 -0.70 -16.99
CA SER A 98 5.19 -0.60 -17.72
C SER A 98 3.99 -0.33 -16.80
N SER A 99 4.11 -0.58 -15.50
CA SER A 99 3.02 -0.44 -14.53
C SER A 99 2.43 0.97 -14.53
N THR A 100 3.25 2.00 -14.36
CA THR A 100 2.77 3.39 -14.31
C THR A 100 2.14 3.88 -15.62
N PRO A 101 2.73 3.67 -16.82
CA PRO A 101 2.07 4.01 -18.07
C PRO A 101 0.71 3.33 -18.29
N GLN A 102 0.62 2.05 -18.01
CA GLN A 102 -0.63 1.29 -18.16
C GLN A 102 -1.67 1.71 -17.11
N ALA A 103 -1.26 1.96 -15.87
CA ALA A 103 -2.11 2.53 -14.83
C ALA A 103 -2.70 3.88 -15.26
N ALA A 104 -1.90 4.74 -15.89
CA ALA A 104 -2.34 6.03 -16.41
C ALA A 104 -3.38 5.86 -17.54
N ALA A 105 -3.12 4.94 -18.45
CA ALA A 105 -4.06 4.65 -19.55
C ALA A 105 -5.42 4.17 -19.01
N LEU A 106 -5.43 3.29 -18.00
CA LEU A 106 -6.64 2.80 -17.35
C LEU A 106 -7.40 3.90 -16.60
N LEU A 107 -6.69 4.76 -15.86
CA LEU A 107 -7.32 5.86 -15.11
C LEU A 107 -7.96 6.92 -16.00
N THR A 108 -7.40 7.16 -17.20
CA THR A 108 -7.86 8.22 -18.10
C THR A 108 -8.76 7.73 -19.21
N ALA A 109 -9.03 6.42 -19.27
CA ALA A 109 -9.88 5.83 -20.29
C ALA A 109 -11.33 6.31 -20.18
N ALA A 110 -11.99 6.51 -21.32
CA ALA A 110 -13.42 6.79 -21.35
C ALA A 110 -14.28 5.61 -20.84
N SER A 111 -13.76 4.37 -21.01
CA SER A 111 -14.39 3.12 -20.56
C SER A 111 -13.36 2.26 -19.86
N PRO A 112 -12.98 2.58 -18.59
CA PRO A 112 -11.89 1.90 -17.90
C PRO A 112 -12.12 0.39 -17.75
N ALA A 113 -13.37 -0.03 -17.50
CA ALA A 113 -13.71 -1.44 -17.31
C ALA A 113 -13.48 -2.26 -18.60
N ALA A 114 -13.87 -1.71 -19.76
CA ALA A 114 -13.63 -2.38 -21.03
C ALA A 114 -12.13 -2.46 -21.35
N LEU A 115 -11.40 -1.35 -21.11
CA LEU A 115 -9.96 -1.30 -21.31
C LEU A 115 -9.20 -2.24 -20.35
N MET A 116 -9.69 -2.40 -19.12
CA MET A 116 -9.11 -3.35 -18.16
C MET A 116 -9.30 -4.79 -18.63
N SER A 117 -10.47 -5.15 -19.15
CA SER A 117 -10.69 -6.50 -19.71
C SER A 117 -9.80 -6.78 -20.93
N GLU A 118 -9.59 -5.80 -21.80
CA GLU A 118 -8.64 -5.90 -22.91
C GLU A 118 -7.20 -6.07 -22.40
N HIS A 119 -6.83 -5.26 -21.42
CA HIS A 119 -5.50 -5.32 -20.78
C HIS A 119 -5.20 -6.71 -20.22
N GLU A 120 -6.11 -7.27 -19.45
CA GLU A 120 -5.94 -8.59 -18.84
C GLU A 120 -5.89 -9.71 -19.88
N ALA A 121 -6.69 -9.63 -20.94
CA ALA A 121 -6.62 -10.58 -22.04
C ALA A 121 -5.25 -10.53 -22.76
N LEU A 122 -4.69 -9.33 -22.97
CA LEU A 122 -3.36 -9.16 -23.55
C LEU A 122 -2.25 -9.68 -22.61
N LEU A 123 -2.40 -9.46 -21.31
CA LEU A 123 -1.46 -9.93 -20.30
C LEU A 123 -1.46 -11.45 -20.22
N ALA A 124 -2.62 -12.07 -20.13
CA ALA A 124 -2.79 -13.52 -20.13
C ALA A 124 -2.29 -14.17 -21.44
N GLY A 125 -2.42 -13.48 -22.56
CA GLY A 125 -1.87 -13.89 -23.87
C GLY A 125 -0.36 -13.67 -24.03
N GLY A 126 0.35 -13.26 -22.97
CA GLY A 126 1.81 -13.03 -23.00
C GLY A 126 2.25 -11.81 -23.79
N LYS A 127 1.34 -10.87 -24.08
CA LYS A 127 1.62 -9.66 -24.87
C LYS A 127 2.01 -8.46 -23.99
N GLY A 128 2.15 -8.65 -22.66
CA GLY A 128 2.59 -7.62 -21.73
C GLY A 128 1.54 -6.55 -21.39
N GLY A 129 0.25 -6.80 -21.70
CA GLY A 129 -0.84 -5.87 -21.49
C GLY A 129 -0.96 -4.78 -22.56
N LEU A 130 -1.64 -3.69 -22.24
CA LEU A 130 -1.83 -2.55 -23.14
C LEU A 130 -0.52 -1.87 -23.54
N SER A 131 -0.43 -1.44 -24.78
CA SER A 131 0.57 -0.46 -25.17
C SER A 131 0.17 0.92 -24.64
N ALA A 132 1.02 1.51 -23.81
CA ALA A 132 0.74 2.79 -23.17
C ALA A 132 1.91 3.77 -23.32
N SER A 133 1.58 5.06 -23.46
CA SER A 133 2.57 6.12 -23.59
C SER A 133 3.32 6.35 -22.27
N SER A 134 4.63 6.50 -22.35
CA SER A 134 5.45 6.98 -21.22
C SER A 134 5.28 8.48 -20.92
N SER A 135 4.69 9.24 -21.86
CA SER A 135 4.32 10.64 -21.64
C SER A 135 2.99 10.70 -20.89
N ILE A 136 3.07 10.83 -19.57
CA ILE A 136 1.92 10.84 -18.67
C ILE A 136 1.69 12.26 -18.16
N ALA A 137 0.44 12.72 -18.12
CA ALA A 137 0.07 14.01 -17.52
C ALA A 137 0.52 14.06 -16.04
N PRO A 138 1.11 15.15 -15.57
CA PRO A 138 1.71 15.22 -14.24
C PRO A 138 0.74 14.91 -13.08
N ASP A 139 -0.51 15.31 -13.19
CA ASP A 139 -1.57 15.05 -12.22
C ASP A 139 -1.95 13.56 -12.14
N VAL A 140 -1.97 12.87 -13.30
CA VAL A 140 -2.22 11.43 -13.38
C VAL A 140 -1.04 10.66 -12.79
N ALA A 141 0.19 11.05 -13.13
CA ALA A 141 1.39 10.45 -12.55
C ALA A 141 1.43 10.63 -11.02
N GLN A 142 1.06 11.83 -10.53
CA GLN A 142 0.97 12.10 -9.09
C GLN A 142 -0.12 11.26 -8.42
N THR A 143 -1.25 11.05 -9.08
CA THR A 143 -2.34 10.17 -8.58
C THR A 143 -1.84 8.74 -8.36
N ILE A 144 -1.16 8.15 -9.35
CA ILE A 144 -0.61 6.80 -9.24
C ILE A 144 0.44 6.72 -8.12
N LYS A 145 1.30 7.72 -8.03
CA LYS A 145 2.29 7.83 -6.94
C LYS A 145 1.62 7.90 -5.56
N THR A 146 0.54 8.66 -5.43
CA THR A 146 -0.24 8.76 -4.18
C THR A 146 -0.90 7.44 -3.83
N ASN A 147 -1.53 6.76 -4.79
CA ASN A 147 -2.10 5.42 -4.59
C ASN A 147 -1.03 4.43 -4.10
N THR A 148 0.14 4.42 -4.76
CA THR A 148 1.26 3.54 -4.40
C THR A 148 1.78 3.84 -2.99
N ALA A 149 1.93 5.11 -2.64
CA ALA A 149 2.37 5.52 -1.31
C ALA A 149 1.35 5.14 -0.22
N LEU A 150 0.05 5.28 -0.51
CA LEU A 150 -1.00 4.86 0.41
C LEU A 150 -0.96 3.36 0.66
N LEU A 151 -0.86 2.54 -0.40
CA LEU A 151 -0.73 1.10 -0.28
C LEU A 151 0.49 0.72 0.59
N THR A 152 1.64 1.34 0.33
CA THR A 152 2.86 1.14 1.11
C THR A 152 2.69 1.53 2.58
N SER A 153 1.94 2.60 2.87
CA SER A 153 1.69 3.06 4.25
C SER A 153 0.89 2.05 5.08
N PHE A 154 0.05 1.25 4.44
CA PHE A 154 -0.64 0.13 5.09
C PHE A 154 0.29 -1.05 5.40
N GLY A 155 1.52 -1.01 4.90
CA GLY A 155 2.50 -2.09 5.03
C GLY A 155 2.17 -3.30 4.17
N ALA A 156 1.44 -3.09 3.07
CA ALA A 156 1.19 -4.14 2.09
C ALA A 156 2.50 -4.54 1.39
N GLU A 157 2.66 -5.83 1.18
CA GLU A 157 3.86 -6.43 0.56
C GLU A 157 3.55 -7.04 -0.80
N SER A 158 2.28 -7.12 -1.17
CA SER A 158 1.83 -7.65 -2.46
C SER A 158 0.53 -7.01 -2.96
N VAL A 159 0.29 -7.19 -4.26
CA VAL A 159 -0.97 -6.87 -4.94
C VAL A 159 -1.54 -8.14 -5.58
N PRO A 160 -2.87 -8.22 -5.73
CA PRO A 160 -3.87 -7.22 -5.35
C PRO A 160 -3.99 -7.07 -3.83
N PHE A 161 -4.36 -5.88 -3.37
CA PHE A 161 -4.69 -5.62 -1.97
C PHE A 161 -6.14 -5.16 -1.87
N ILE A 162 -6.96 -5.91 -1.15
CA ILE A 162 -8.41 -5.72 -1.05
C ILE A 162 -8.73 -5.02 0.26
N VAL A 163 -9.58 -3.99 0.23
CA VAL A 163 -10.11 -3.31 1.42
C VAL A 163 -11.61 -3.15 1.26
N ALA A 164 -12.40 -3.61 2.24
CA ALA A 164 -13.86 -3.49 2.23
C ALA A 164 -14.43 -3.44 3.65
N LYS A 165 -15.73 -3.12 3.76
CA LYS A 165 -16.52 -3.50 4.95
C LYS A 165 -17.11 -4.88 4.71
N ASN A 166 -16.89 -5.82 5.65
CA ASN A 166 -17.58 -7.10 5.63
C ASN A 166 -19.06 -6.86 5.92
N LEU A 167 -19.94 -7.34 5.04
CA LEU A 167 -21.35 -7.02 5.06
C LEU A 167 -22.12 -7.68 6.24
N LYS A 168 -21.57 -8.75 6.81
CA LYS A 168 -22.17 -9.41 7.99
C LYS A 168 -21.77 -8.74 9.29
N THR A 169 -20.52 -8.26 9.38
CA THR A 169 -19.98 -7.71 10.63
C THR A 169 -19.91 -6.20 10.67
N GLY A 170 -19.96 -5.53 9.50
CA GLY A 170 -19.74 -4.09 9.36
C GLY A 170 -18.29 -3.64 9.58
N GLN A 171 -17.38 -4.56 9.87
CA GLN A 171 -15.98 -4.24 10.15
C GLN A 171 -15.16 -4.06 8.87
N THR A 172 -14.14 -3.19 8.92
CA THR A 172 -13.15 -3.12 7.85
C THR A 172 -12.36 -4.42 7.83
N VAL A 173 -12.29 -5.03 6.66
CA VAL A 173 -11.45 -6.18 6.35
C VAL A 173 -10.48 -5.83 5.25
N SER A 174 -9.26 -6.38 5.33
CA SER A 174 -8.27 -6.23 4.27
C SER A 174 -7.53 -7.54 4.03
N ARG A 175 -7.06 -7.74 2.79
CA ARG A 175 -6.34 -8.95 2.41
C ARG A 175 -5.43 -8.69 1.22
N GLU A 176 -4.26 -9.29 1.27
CA GLU A 176 -3.33 -9.42 0.13
C GLU A 176 -3.62 -10.67 -0.68
N GLY A 177 -3.33 -10.60 -1.98
CA GLY A 177 -3.48 -11.70 -2.92
C GLY A 177 -4.88 -11.87 -3.48
N ALA A 178 -4.96 -12.59 -4.58
CA ALA A 178 -6.22 -12.91 -5.25
C ALA A 178 -7.02 -13.96 -4.46
N LEU A 179 -8.33 -13.88 -4.63
CA LEU A 179 -9.28 -14.85 -4.11
C LEU A 179 -10.16 -15.32 -5.26
N GLU A 180 -10.52 -16.60 -5.27
CA GLU A 180 -11.56 -17.13 -6.11
C GLU A 180 -12.93 -16.56 -5.71
N THR A 181 -13.90 -16.55 -6.64
CA THR A 181 -15.21 -15.89 -6.47
C THR A 181 -15.92 -16.29 -5.16
N ALA A 182 -15.97 -17.56 -4.82
CA ALA A 182 -16.63 -18.03 -3.59
C ALA A 182 -15.91 -17.52 -2.31
N ALA A 183 -14.58 -17.59 -2.29
CA ALA A 183 -13.77 -17.11 -1.18
C ALA A 183 -13.82 -15.58 -1.06
N LEU A 184 -13.89 -14.85 -2.19
CA LEU A 184 -14.08 -13.41 -2.21
C LEU A 184 -15.46 -13.03 -1.66
N ALA A 185 -16.51 -13.75 -2.03
CA ALA A 185 -17.86 -13.53 -1.50
C ALA A 185 -17.88 -13.75 0.03
N GLU A 186 -17.31 -14.84 0.52
CA GLU A 186 -17.20 -15.13 1.95
C GLU A 186 -16.42 -14.04 2.69
N PHE A 187 -15.25 -13.66 2.18
CA PHE A 187 -14.41 -12.57 2.73
C PHE A 187 -15.19 -11.26 2.86
N LEU A 188 -16.04 -10.95 1.89
CA LEU A 188 -16.90 -9.76 1.88
C LEU A 188 -18.17 -9.91 2.71
N GLY A 189 -18.46 -11.09 3.27
CA GLY A 189 -19.66 -11.36 4.03
C GLY A 189 -20.91 -11.58 3.18
N LEU A 190 -20.74 -11.93 1.90
CA LEU A 190 -21.81 -12.42 1.04
C LEU A 190 -21.96 -13.94 1.19
N ASP A 191 -23.17 -14.42 0.90
CA ASP A 191 -23.34 -15.84 0.63
C ASP A 191 -22.72 -16.18 -0.74
N ALA A 192 -22.15 -17.37 -0.86
CA ALA A 192 -21.53 -17.81 -2.11
C ALA A 192 -22.55 -17.70 -3.27
N PRO A 193 -22.10 -17.26 -4.46
CA PRO A 193 -22.95 -17.14 -5.63
C PRO A 193 -23.39 -18.49 -6.16
#